data_7779f9bfae49168c9c9359e306dd6fd5
#
_entry.id   7779f9bfae49168c9c9359e306dd6fd5
#
_cell.length_a   1.000
_cell.length_b   1.000
_cell.length_c   1.000
_cell.angle_alpha   90.00
_cell.angle_beta   90.00
_cell.angle_gamma   90.00
#
_symmetry.space_group_name_H-M   'P 1'
#
loop_
_entity.id
_entity.type
_entity.pdbx_description
1 polymer ?
#
loop_
_entity_poly.entity_id
_entity_poly.type
_entity_poly.pdbx_seq_one_letter_code
_entity_poly.pdbx_strand_id
1 'polypeptide(L)'
;MEKLILIDGMVLIFRAHYAFVKNPRLTGDGRNVSVEFGFINTLLGVLEKEDPTHIAVAFDTDAPTKRHIEYPAYKAQRSAIPENLITSIPQVYELLEALRIKVFTVDGFEADDIIGTISRCADELDFKTYMVTTDKDFSQLVSEKTYFYKLSAHNEKIEIMGVPEIKDKWQVSRIDQVTDILGLWGDSSDNIPGVTGIGEKTAQKLITQFGSIENLVANTDQLKGKQKENLENETEQALLSKRLATIDRHVPIPVDFDGMKRQSPNLDKLKAIFIDLEFDRLGKRIIGEEFSVNQESSVSTSLRTIKDVKYDYRIADTIETRESLIKKLKSQQAFCLDCETTGLDPKTAKLVGIAFSFKSGTGFYVPIPNTGVNAQSVLQEFRPLLEDESIGKVNHNLKFDLAVLKWHGITVRGKLFDTMLAHQLIFPDLRHNLDFLAKTYLSYSPISYSNLTQDSQMDLLQIPIQRIAEYASEDADITWQLYEFFKDLISEKELSRVFYEVECPLVPVLVEIESNGVKLDSQALVSFSSDLKDELFDKETEIYRLARMQFNIDSPKQLGEVLFDHLKLAESPRKTKTGQYKTDAKVLESLAPNHQIAQQLLEFREVRRLKNTYVDTLP
;
A
#
# COMPACT_ATOMS: atom_id res chain seq x y z
N MET A 1 13.82 -37.24 7.23
CA MET A 1 12.47 -36.74 7.53
C MET A 1 11.97 -36.01 6.31
N GLU A 2 10.87 -36.42 5.75
CA GLU A 2 10.26 -35.76 4.59
C GLU A 2 9.70 -34.40 5.01
N LYS A 3 9.76 -33.43 4.10
CA LYS A 3 9.35 -32.04 4.37
C LYS A 3 8.07 -31.73 3.59
N LEU A 4 7.01 -31.36 4.31
CA LEU A 4 5.73 -30.96 3.73
C LEU A 4 5.52 -29.45 3.89
N ILE A 5 5.10 -28.78 2.82
CA ILE A 5 4.64 -27.40 2.84
C ILE A 5 3.14 -27.36 2.57
N LEU A 6 2.39 -26.76 3.49
CA LEU A 6 0.96 -26.47 3.35
C LEU A 6 0.78 -24.97 3.27
N ILE A 7 0.13 -24.51 2.22
CA ILE A 7 -0.03 -23.08 1.93
C ILE A 7 -1.50 -22.70 2.01
N ASP A 8 -1.78 -21.64 2.76
CA ASP A 8 -3.04 -20.92 2.71
C ASP A 8 -3.07 -20.05 1.44
N GLY A 9 -3.86 -20.49 0.45
CA GLY A 9 -3.87 -19.89 -0.89
C GLY A 9 -4.43 -18.47 -0.89
N MET A 10 -5.51 -18.23 -0.12
CA MET A 10 -6.11 -16.89 -0.05
C MET A 10 -5.18 -15.88 0.60
N VAL A 11 -4.43 -16.27 1.63
CA VAL A 11 -3.43 -15.38 2.26
C VAL A 11 -2.35 -14.95 1.25
N LEU A 12 -1.89 -15.86 0.38
CA LEU A 12 -0.92 -15.50 -0.65
C LEU A 12 -1.53 -14.57 -1.72
N ILE A 13 -2.77 -14.81 -2.10
CA ILE A 13 -3.52 -13.97 -3.07
C ILE A 13 -3.68 -12.55 -2.52
N PHE A 14 -4.22 -12.39 -1.31
CA PHE A 14 -4.36 -11.07 -0.69
C PHE A 14 -3.02 -10.37 -0.47
N ARG A 15 -1.99 -11.11 -0.05
CA ARG A 15 -0.64 -10.58 0.08
C ARG A 15 -0.12 -10.02 -1.25
N ALA A 16 -0.29 -10.77 -2.35
CA ALA A 16 0.10 -10.33 -3.68
C ALA A 16 -0.68 -9.08 -4.09
N HIS A 17 -1.99 -9.07 -3.89
CA HIS A 17 -2.84 -7.92 -4.17
C HIS A 17 -2.33 -6.66 -3.47
N TYR A 18 -2.23 -6.67 -2.14
CA TYR A 18 -1.80 -5.48 -1.37
C TYR A 18 -0.35 -5.04 -1.65
N ALA A 19 0.53 -5.95 -2.05
CA ALA A 19 1.89 -5.60 -2.42
C ALA A 19 1.96 -4.75 -3.70
N PHE A 20 0.99 -4.91 -4.61
CA PHE A 20 0.99 -4.27 -5.92
C PHE A 20 -0.13 -3.23 -6.13
N VAL A 21 -1.00 -2.97 -5.14
CA VAL A 21 -2.08 -1.98 -5.23
C VAL A 21 -1.58 -0.63 -5.76
N LYS A 22 -0.49 -0.11 -5.19
CA LYS A 22 0.08 1.19 -5.58
C LYS A 22 0.90 1.15 -6.87
N ASN A 23 1.29 -0.02 -7.34
CA ASN A 23 2.14 -0.20 -8.51
C ASN A 23 1.77 -1.51 -9.22
N PRO A 24 0.61 -1.58 -9.86
CA PRO A 24 0.14 -2.79 -10.50
C PRO A 24 1.06 -3.22 -11.64
N ARG A 25 1.19 -4.53 -11.81
CA ARG A 25 1.88 -5.13 -12.94
C ARG A 25 0.87 -5.37 -14.04
N LEU A 26 1.05 -4.68 -15.15
CA LEU A 26 0.16 -4.79 -16.32
C LEU A 26 0.86 -5.52 -17.44
N THR A 27 0.10 -6.26 -18.23
CA THR A 27 0.49 -6.76 -19.55
C THR A 27 0.44 -5.63 -20.58
N GLY A 28 0.98 -5.85 -21.76
CA GLY A 28 0.98 -4.85 -22.84
C GLY A 28 -0.43 -4.43 -23.31
N ASP A 29 -1.45 -5.28 -23.11
CA ASP A 29 -2.87 -4.98 -23.36
C ASP A 29 -3.59 -4.34 -22.15
N GLY A 30 -2.87 -4.04 -21.07
CA GLY A 30 -3.41 -3.36 -19.88
C GLY A 30 -4.06 -4.26 -18.84
N ARG A 31 -4.03 -5.59 -18.99
CA ARG A 31 -4.55 -6.54 -18.01
C ARG A 31 -3.69 -6.56 -16.75
N ASN A 32 -4.33 -6.47 -15.58
CA ASN A 32 -3.63 -6.50 -14.29
C ASN A 32 -3.31 -7.95 -13.89
N VAL A 33 -2.02 -8.27 -13.87
CA VAL A 33 -1.48 -9.61 -13.55
C VAL A 33 -0.64 -9.59 -12.25
N SER A 34 -0.89 -8.62 -11.39
CA SER A 34 -0.15 -8.41 -10.14
C SER A 34 -0.29 -9.56 -9.16
N VAL A 35 -1.49 -10.12 -9.07
CA VAL A 35 -1.82 -11.21 -8.14
C VAL A 35 -1.10 -12.48 -8.55
N GLU A 36 -1.20 -12.85 -9.82
CA GLU A 36 -0.53 -14.01 -10.41
C GLU A 36 0.98 -13.91 -10.25
N PHE A 37 1.54 -12.73 -10.55
CA PHE A 37 2.97 -12.47 -10.38
C PHE A 37 3.41 -12.57 -8.91
N GLY A 38 2.71 -11.92 -8.00
CA GLY A 38 3.05 -11.91 -6.57
C GLY A 38 2.88 -13.29 -5.94
N PHE A 39 1.83 -14.01 -6.31
CA PHE A 39 1.56 -15.38 -5.86
C PHE A 39 2.68 -16.33 -6.29
N ILE A 40 2.96 -16.41 -7.60
CA ILE A 40 3.97 -17.33 -8.14
C ILE A 40 5.37 -16.99 -7.61
N ASN A 41 5.72 -15.71 -7.53
CA ASN A 41 7.04 -15.30 -7.03
C ASN A 41 7.24 -15.65 -5.54
N THR A 42 6.18 -15.52 -4.72
CA THR A 42 6.22 -15.91 -3.31
C THR A 42 6.31 -17.44 -3.18
N LEU A 43 5.51 -18.17 -3.93
CA LEU A 43 5.52 -19.63 -3.97
C LEU A 43 6.91 -20.18 -4.35
N LEU A 44 7.50 -19.67 -5.42
CA LEU A 44 8.86 -20.07 -5.84
C LEU A 44 9.91 -19.75 -4.80
N GLY A 45 9.81 -18.59 -4.14
CA GLY A 45 10.72 -18.24 -3.05
C GLY A 45 10.65 -19.21 -1.87
N VAL A 46 9.45 -19.72 -1.54
CA VAL A 46 9.28 -20.76 -0.52
C VAL A 46 9.85 -22.10 -0.98
N LEU A 47 9.58 -22.50 -2.23
CA LEU A 47 10.07 -23.76 -2.81
C LEU A 47 11.60 -23.81 -2.89
N GLU A 48 12.24 -22.71 -3.30
CA GLU A 48 13.71 -22.65 -3.41
C GLU A 48 14.39 -22.64 -2.04
N LYS A 49 13.79 -21.92 -1.08
CA LYS A 49 14.39 -21.79 0.25
C LYS A 49 14.26 -23.08 1.07
N GLU A 50 13.09 -23.70 1.01
CA GLU A 50 12.78 -24.84 1.88
C GLU A 50 13.03 -26.18 1.22
N ASP A 51 13.09 -26.24 -0.11
CA ASP A 51 13.26 -27.47 -0.91
C ASP A 51 12.42 -28.65 -0.39
N PRO A 52 11.07 -28.53 -0.39
CA PRO A 52 10.21 -29.54 0.19
C PRO A 52 10.09 -30.79 -0.70
N THR A 53 9.88 -31.94 -0.05
CA THR A 53 9.52 -33.18 -0.74
C THR A 53 8.04 -33.22 -1.13
N HIS A 54 7.19 -32.55 -0.36
CA HIS A 54 5.74 -32.52 -0.54
C HIS A 54 5.21 -31.09 -0.41
N ILE A 55 4.18 -30.77 -1.19
CA ILE A 55 3.54 -29.47 -1.18
C ILE A 55 2.06 -29.57 -1.53
N ALA A 56 1.23 -28.78 -0.84
CA ALA A 56 -0.17 -28.58 -1.18
C ALA A 56 -0.61 -27.17 -0.86
N VAL A 57 -1.65 -26.70 -1.56
CA VAL A 57 -2.31 -25.40 -1.33
C VAL A 57 -3.78 -25.66 -1.00
N ALA A 58 -4.30 -25.02 0.04
CA ALA A 58 -5.71 -25.06 0.39
C ALA A 58 -6.35 -23.70 0.10
N PHE A 59 -7.60 -23.74 -0.40
CA PHE A 59 -8.41 -22.55 -0.62
C PHE A 59 -9.79 -22.71 0.04
N ASP A 60 -10.35 -21.57 0.44
CA ASP A 60 -11.75 -21.47 0.84
C ASP A 60 -12.66 -21.64 -0.38
N THR A 61 -13.90 -22.07 -0.15
CA THR A 61 -14.97 -22.09 -1.14
C THR A 61 -16.02 -21.03 -0.80
N ASP A 62 -16.89 -20.71 -1.74
CA ASP A 62 -18.03 -19.79 -1.50
C ASP A 62 -19.16 -20.44 -0.67
N ALA A 63 -19.06 -21.73 -0.37
CA ALA A 63 -20.07 -22.45 0.39
C ALA A 63 -20.05 -22.02 1.87
N PRO A 64 -21.23 -21.81 2.51
CA PRO A 64 -21.29 -21.51 3.94
C PRO A 64 -20.66 -22.64 4.76
N THR A 65 -19.80 -22.27 5.72
CA THR A 65 -19.17 -23.26 6.61
C THR A 65 -20.04 -23.56 7.83
N LYS A 66 -19.67 -24.57 8.61
CA LYS A 66 -20.32 -24.90 9.89
C LYS A 66 -20.35 -23.69 10.83
N ARG A 67 -19.29 -22.83 10.83
CA ARG A 67 -19.21 -21.62 11.63
C ARG A 67 -20.27 -20.59 11.25
N HIS A 68 -20.55 -20.42 9.94
CA HIS A 68 -21.64 -19.55 9.45
C HIS A 68 -23.03 -20.05 9.87
N ILE A 69 -23.22 -21.38 9.95
CA ILE A 69 -24.48 -21.97 10.39
C ILE A 69 -24.67 -21.79 11.90
N GLU A 70 -23.62 -22.00 12.70
CA GLU A 70 -23.64 -21.85 14.17
C GLU A 70 -23.75 -20.39 14.59
N TYR A 71 -23.06 -19.48 13.88
CA TYR A 71 -23.03 -18.05 14.17
C TYR A 71 -23.14 -17.22 12.88
N PRO A 72 -24.35 -16.82 12.46
CA PRO A 72 -24.57 -16.11 11.19
C PRO A 72 -23.83 -14.77 11.04
N ALA A 73 -23.38 -14.16 12.17
CA ALA A 73 -22.57 -12.97 12.15
C ALA A 73 -21.07 -13.23 11.89
N TYR A 74 -20.65 -14.51 11.83
CA TYR A 74 -19.26 -14.89 11.56
C TYR A 74 -18.82 -14.33 10.19
N LYS A 75 -17.72 -13.60 10.15
CA LYS A 75 -17.15 -12.94 8.95
C LYS A 75 -18.11 -11.99 8.19
N ALA A 76 -19.30 -11.67 8.73
CA ALA A 76 -20.32 -10.87 8.04
C ALA A 76 -19.89 -9.43 7.71
N GLN A 77 -18.87 -8.91 8.40
CA GLN A 77 -18.33 -7.56 8.19
C GLN A 77 -17.19 -7.51 7.15
N ARG A 78 -16.75 -8.67 6.62
CA ARG A 78 -15.72 -8.70 5.59
C ARG A 78 -16.24 -8.03 4.32
N SER A 79 -15.46 -7.13 3.76
CA SER A 79 -15.77 -6.52 2.46
C SER A 79 -15.81 -7.59 1.36
N ALA A 80 -16.59 -7.34 0.32
CA ALA A 80 -16.58 -8.19 -0.87
C ALA A 80 -15.16 -8.30 -1.44
N ILE A 81 -14.85 -9.46 -1.99
CA ILE A 81 -13.56 -9.70 -2.66
C ILE A 81 -13.43 -8.71 -3.82
N PRO A 82 -12.32 -7.95 -3.95
CA PRO A 82 -12.09 -7.06 -5.08
C PRO A 82 -12.22 -7.78 -6.43
N GLU A 83 -12.82 -7.12 -7.41
CA GLU A 83 -13.12 -7.72 -8.72
C GLU A 83 -11.87 -8.29 -9.41
N ASN A 84 -10.75 -7.62 -9.31
CA ASN A 84 -9.48 -8.10 -9.86
C ASN A 84 -8.97 -9.39 -9.18
N LEU A 85 -9.34 -9.68 -7.94
CA LEU A 85 -9.02 -10.96 -7.31
C LEU A 85 -9.91 -12.07 -7.86
N ILE A 86 -11.19 -11.80 -8.10
CA ILE A 86 -12.13 -12.78 -8.69
C ILE A 86 -11.63 -13.25 -10.06
N THR A 87 -11.08 -12.34 -10.87
CA THR A 87 -10.53 -12.67 -12.18
C THR A 87 -9.18 -13.39 -12.11
N SER A 88 -8.36 -13.11 -11.08
CA SER A 88 -7.04 -13.73 -10.91
C SER A 88 -7.07 -15.14 -10.31
N ILE A 89 -8.07 -15.47 -9.49
CA ILE A 89 -8.16 -16.78 -8.83
C ILE A 89 -8.11 -17.96 -9.84
N PRO A 90 -8.88 -17.99 -10.94
CA PRO A 90 -8.79 -19.05 -11.93
C PRO A 90 -7.39 -19.20 -12.53
N GLN A 91 -6.70 -18.10 -12.81
CA GLN A 91 -5.33 -18.10 -13.36
C GLN A 91 -4.32 -18.64 -12.35
N VAL A 92 -4.51 -18.36 -11.05
CA VAL A 92 -3.69 -18.95 -9.99
C VAL A 92 -3.88 -20.48 -9.94
N TYR A 93 -5.10 -20.98 -10.11
CA TYR A 93 -5.35 -22.43 -10.21
C TYR A 93 -4.65 -23.05 -11.42
N GLU A 94 -4.69 -22.39 -12.57
CA GLU A 94 -3.98 -22.87 -13.79
C GLU A 94 -2.46 -22.92 -13.58
N LEU A 95 -1.89 -21.92 -12.90
CA LEU A 95 -0.47 -21.89 -12.51
C LEU A 95 -0.11 -23.06 -11.59
N LEU A 96 -0.94 -23.33 -10.57
CA LEU A 96 -0.73 -24.45 -9.63
C LEU A 96 -0.83 -25.81 -10.35
N GLU A 97 -1.79 -25.97 -11.25
CA GLU A 97 -1.92 -27.15 -12.09
C GLU A 97 -0.69 -27.35 -12.99
N ALA A 98 -0.20 -26.28 -13.65
CA ALA A 98 1.01 -26.32 -14.46
C ALA A 98 2.27 -26.65 -13.64
N LEU A 99 2.32 -26.21 -12.39
CA LEU A 99 3.38 -26.58 -11.43
C LEU A 99 3.20 -27.98 -10.85
N ARG A 100 2.10 -28.67 -11.14
CA ARG A 100 1.69 -29.97 -10.59
C ARG A 100 1.62 -29.97 -9.06
N ILE A 101 1.14 -28.85 -8.49
CA ILE A 101 0.93 -28.70 -7.06
C ILE A 101 -0.50 -29.08 -6.72
N LYS A 102 -0.67 -29.94 -5.72
CA LYS A 102 -1.97 -30.39 -5.26
C LYS A 102 -2.74 -29.25 -4.62
N VAL A 103 -3.97 -29.04 -5.06
CA VAL A 103 -4.91 -28.08 -4.50
C VAL A 103 -6.02 -28.82 -3.75
N PHE A 104 -6.41 -28.28 -2.59
CA PHE A 104 -7.52 -28.77 -1.80
C PHE A 104 -8.57 -27.67 -1.61
N THR A 105 -9.82 -28.03 -1.84
CA THR A 105 -11.03 -27.25 -1.53
C THR A 105 -12.10 -28.19 -1.03
N VAL A 106 -12.84 -27.82 0.01
CA VAL A 106 -13.92 -28.66 0.56
C VAL A 106 -15.09 -27.78 0.99
N ASP A 107 -16.26 -27.97 0.40
CA ASP A 107 -17.45 -27.23 0.78
C ASP A 107 -17.83 -27.46 2.24
N GLY A 108 -18.17 -26.37 2.93
CA GLY A 108 -18.53 -26.40 4.35
C GLY A 108 -17.36 -26.35 5.33
N PHE A 109 -16.11 -26.29 4.85
CA PHE A 109 -14.88 -26.16 5.63
C PHE A 109 -14.01 -25.04 5.07
N GLU A 110 -13.19 -24.46 5.93
CA GLU A 110 -12.24 -23.41 5.57
C GLU A 110 -10.86 -24.00 5.23
N ALA A 111 -10.01 -23.23 4.56
CA ALA A 111 -8.64 -23.64 4.19
C ALA A 111 -7.82 -24.05 5.42
N ASP A 112 -7.99 -23.35 6.54
CA ASP A 112 -7.35 -23.66 7.83
C ASP A 112 -7.77 -25.00 8.41
N ASP A 113 -9.05 -25.40 8.28
CA ASP A 113 -9.54 -26.73 8.69
C ASP A 113 -8.89 -27.83 7.84
N ILE A 114 -8.77 -27.59 6.53
CA ILE A 114 -8.09 -28.52 5.61
C ILE A 114 -6.61 -28.67 5.98
N ILE A 115 -5.90 -27.55 6.16
CA ILE A 115 -4.49 -27.54 6.57
C ILE A 115 -4.30 -28.20 7.95
N GLY A 116 -5.19 -27.89 8.89
CA GLY A 116 -5.19 -28.51 10.23
C GLY A 116 -5.36 -30.02 10.17
N THR A 117 -6.22 -30.52 9.28
CA THR A 117 -6.44 -31.96 9.09
C THR A 117 -5.22 -32.63 8.46
N ILE A 118 -4.66 -32.05 7.38
CA ILE A 118 -3.49 -32.60 6.70
C ILE A 118 -2.26 -32.59 7.64
N SER A 119 -2.06 -31.49 8.39
CA SER A 119 -0.92 -31.39 9.34
C SER A 119 -0.99 -32.45 10.44
N ARG A 120 -2.20 -32.74 10.98
CA ARG A 120 -2.39 -33.82 11.94
C ARG A 120 -2.01 -35.19 11.36
N CYS A 121 -2.49 -35.50 10.15
CA CYS A 121 -2.13 -36.76 9.48
C CYS A 121 -0.63 -36.84 9.17
N ALA A 122 0.01 -35.70 8.83
CA ALA A 122 1.43 -35.63 8.57
C ALA A 122 2.28 -35.87 9.85
N ASP A 123 1.83 -35.39 11.01
CA ASP A 123 2.48 -35.65 12.30
C ASP A 123 2.54 -37.16 12.62
N GLU A 124 1.50 -37.91 12.24
CA GLU A 124 1.42 -39.38 12.44
C GLU A 124 2.43 -40.13 11.53
N LEU A 125 2.76 -39.56 10.37
CA LEU A 125 3.66 -40.14 9.37
C LEU A 125 5.10 -39.60 9.41
N ASP A 126 5.46 -38.86 10.44
CA ASP A 126 6.79 -38.32 10.69
C ASP A 126 7.28 -37.28 9.66
N PHE A 127 6.35 -36.49 9.10
CA PHE A 127 6.71 -35.33 8.28
C PHE A 127 7.17 -34.16 9.14
N LYS A 128 8.10 -33.36 8.58
CA LYS A 128 8.34 -32.00 9.04
C LYS A 128 7.48 -31.03 8.24
N THR A 129 6.44 -30.51 8.88
CA THR A 129 5.40 -29.71 8.21
C THR A 129 5.59 -28.22 8.47
N TYR A 130 5.50 -27.41 7.42
CA TYR A 130 5.47 -25.95 7.50
C TYR A 130 4.13 -25.43 6.98
N MET A 131 3.39 -24.71 7.81
CA MET A 131 2.13 -24.06 7.45
C MET A 131 2.43 -22.61 7.08
N VAL A 132 2.34 -22.30 5.79
CA VAL A 132 2.66 -20.99 5.22
C VAL A 132 1.42 -20.11 5.21
N THR A 133 1.30 -19.22 6.17
CA THR A 133 0.19 -18.28 6.34
C THR A 133 0.64 -17.07 7.16
N THR A 134 -0.18 -16.02 7.21
CA THR A 134 -0.03 -14.87 8.12
C THR A 134 -1.04 -14.91 9.27
N ASP A 135 -1.99 -15.84 9.23
CA ASP A 135 -3.05 -15.96 10.20
C ASP A 135 -2.50 -16.47 11.54
N LYS A 136 -2.75 -15.71 12.61
CA LYS A 136 -2.31 -16.03 13.97
C LYS A 136 -2.95 -17.29 14.54
N ASP A 137 -4.13 -17.67 14.03
CA ASP A 137 -4.93 -18.76 14.55
C ASP A 137 -4.28 -20.13 14.27
N PHE A 138 -3.41 -20.20 13.22
CA PHE A 138 -2.56 -21.36 12.97
C PHE A 138 -1.58 -21.69 14.12
N SER A 139 -1.40 -20.78 15.08
CA SER A 139 -0.59 -21.04 16.27
C SER A 139 -1.11 -22.24 17.07
N GLN A 140 -2.41 -22.54 17.03
CA GLN A 140 -3.03 -23.68 17.69
C GLN A 140 -2.69 -25.04 17.08
N LEU A 141 -2.18 -25.05 15.84
CA LEU A 141 -1.85 -26.27 15.10
C LEU A 141 -0.39 -26.70 15.25
N VAL A 142 0.45 -25.87 15.88
CA VAL A 142 1.88 -26.13 16.03
C VAL A 142 2.12 -27.34 16.93
N SER A 143 3.00 -28.25 16.49
CA SER A 143 3.41 -29.45 17.19
C SER A 143 4.94 -29.59 17.19
N GLU A 144 5.45 -30.71 17.71
CA GLU A 144 6.90 -31.01 17.65
C GLU A 144 7.42 -31.16 16.20
N LYS A 145 6.52 -31.41 15.22
CA LYS A 145 6.85 -31.62 13.80
C LYS A 145 6.20 -30.60 12.89
N THR A 146 5.19 -29.88 13.35
CA THR A 146 4.44 -28.88 12.59
C THR A 146 4.79 -27.47 13.04
N TYR A 147 5.21 -26.62 12.11
CA TYR A 147 5.71 -25.26 12.35
C TYR A 147 4.85 -24.22 11.67
N PHE A 148 4.63 -23.10 12.32
CA PHE A 148 4.01 -21.92 11.75
C PHE A 148 5.06 -21.13 10.97
N TYR A 149 4.91 -21.06 9.64
CA TYR A 149 5.81 -20.37 8.72
C TYR A 149 5.18 -19.03 8.31
N LYS A 150 5.56 -17.97 8.98
CA LYS A 150 5.01 -16.64 8.77
C LYS A 150 5.84 -15.83 7.79
N LEU A 151 5.20 -15.41 6.69
CA LEU A 151 5.76 -14.48 5.72
C LEU A 151 5.71 -13.04 6.27
N SER A 152 6.85 -12.33 6.30
CA SER A 152 6.85 -10.91 6.69
C SER A 152 6.33 -10.01 5.55
N ALA A 153 5.87 -8.82 5.88
CA ALA A 153 5.34 -7.87 4.89
C ALA A 153 6.38 -7.44 3.84
N HIS A 154 7.67 -7.47 4.14
CA HIS A 154 8.76 -6.95 3.32
C HIS A 154 9.74 -8.01 2.81
N ASN A 155 9.33 -9.24 2.57
CA ASN A 155 10.11 -10.37 2.03
C ASN A 155 11.47 -10.69 2.71
N GLU A 156 11.96 -9.87 3.63
CA GLU A 156 13.32 -9.98 4.18
C GLU A 156 13.44 -10.87 5.41
N LYS A 157 12.34 -11.17 6.11
CA LYS A 157 12.39 -12.04 7.29
C LYS A 157 11.21 -13.01 7.33
N ILE A 158 11.52 -14.27 7.12
CA ILE A 158 10.60 -15.37 7.39
C ILE A 158 10.74 -15.70 8.87
N GLU A 159 9.64 -15.80 9.58
CA GLU A 159 9.58 -16.19 10.98
C GLU A 159 9.00 -17.61 11.05
N ILE A 160 9.83 -18.57 11.45
CA ILE A 160 9.40 -19.96 11.67
C ILE A 160 9.23 -20.16 13.17
N MET A 161 8.02 -20.50 13.59
CA MET A 161 7.69 -20.68 15.00
C MET A 161 7.28 -22.13 15.28
N GLY A 162 8.02 -22.77 16.16
CA GLY A 162 7.67 -24.07 16.75
C GLY A 162 7.01 -23.91 18.12
N VAL A 163 6.93 -25.02 18.85
CA VAL A 163 6.29 -25.06 20.17
C VAL A 163 6.88 -24.04 21.16
N PRO A 164 8.23 -23.89 21.29
CA PRO A 164 8.79 -22.90 22.21
C PRO A 164 8.40 -21.46 21.88
N GLU A 165 8.49 -21.07 20.60
CA GLU A 165 8.20 -19.71 20.15
C GLU A 165 6.71 -19.37 20.31
N ILE A 166 5.81 -20.32 20.03
CA ILE A 166 4.37 -20.13 20.24
C ILE A 166 4.04 -20.01 21.73
N LYS A 167 4.62 -20.86 22.57
CA LYS A 167 4.41 -20.77 24.03
C LYS A 167 4.88 -19.42 24.58
N ASP A 168 6.03 -18.93 24.14
CA ASP A 168 6.53 -17.61 24.55
C ASP A 168 5.63 -16.48 24.03
N LYS A 169 5.25 -16.52 22.76
CA LYS A 169 4.40 -15.50 22.14
C LYS A 169 3.04 -15.38 22.79
N TRP A 170 2.38 -16.52 23.05
CA TRP A 170 1.03 -16.56 23.60
C TRP A 170 1.02 -16.61 25.14
N GLN A 171 2.18 -16.73 25.80
CA GLN A 171 2.34 -16.87 27.25
C GLN A 171 1.54 -18.07 27.80
N VAL A 172 1.63 -19.21 27.11
CA VAL A 172 0.91 -20.44 27.44
C VAL A 172 1.86 -21.58 27.82
N SER A 173 1.39 -22.52 28.64
CA SER A 173 2.14 -23.73 29.00
C SER A 173 1.93 -24.85 27.97
N ARG A 174 0.80 -24.88 27.29
CA ARG A 174 0.41 -25.86 26.26
C ARG A 174 -0.17 -25.15 25.04
N ILE A 175 0.00 -25.74 23.87
CA ILE A 175 -0.45 -25.16 22.59
C ILE A 175 -1.99 -25.09 22.51
N ASP A 176 -2.72 -26.07 23.04
CA ASP A 176 -4.18 -26.09 23.07
C ASP A 176 -4.80 -24.89 23.80
N GLN A 177 -4.05 -24.23 24.71
CA GLN A 177 -4.49 -23.01 25.38
C GLN A 177 -4.60 -21.77 24.47
N VAL A 178 -4.07 -21.82 23.24
CA VAL A 178 -4.22 -20.75 22.26
C VAL A 178 -5.69 -20.52 21.92
N THR A 179 -6.47 -21.59 21.76
CA THR A 179 -7.91 -21.50 21.49
C THR A 179 -8.69 -20.90 22.67
N ASP A 180 -8.26 -21.16 23.91
CA ASP A 180 -8.84 -20.55 25.09
C ASP A 180 -8.60 -19.02 25.13
N ILE A 181 -7.38 -18.60 24.78
CA ILE A 181 -7.07 -17.17 24.68
C ILE A 181 -7.91 -16.49 23.59
N LEU A 182 -8.01 -17.11 22.42
CA LEU A 182 -8.83 -16.60 21.31
C LEU A 182 -10.32 -16.55 21.70
N GLY A 183 -10.82 -17.56 22.40
CA GLY A 183 -12.20 -17.60 22.87
C GLY A 183 -12.54 -16.47 23.86
N LEU A 184 -11.61 -16.09 24.74
CA LEU A 184 -11.79 -14.97 25.67
C LEU A 184 -11.59 -13.61 25.00
N TRP A 185 -10.57 -13.48 24.17
CA TRP A 185 -10.21 -12.22 23.51
C TRP A 185 -11.15 -11.88 22.34
N GLY A 186 -11.63 -12.91 21.64
CA GLY A 186 -12.36 -12.77 20.38
C GLY A 186 -11.44 -12.44 19.21
N ASP A 187 -12.04 -12.32 18.03
CA ASP A 187 -11.38 -11.85 16.82
C ASP A 187 -12.27 -10.89 16.05
N SER A 188 -11.84 -9.61 15.97
CA SER A 188 -12.57 -8.59 15.25
C SER A 188 -12.53 -8.81 13.73
N SER A 189 -11.51 -9.48 13.17
CA SER A 189 -11.42 -9.77 11.74
C SER A 189 -12.41 -10.84 11.28
N ASP A 190 -12.76 -11.76 12.17
CA ASP A 190 -13.71 -12.83 11.93
C ASP A 190 -15.07 -12.62 12.63
N ASN A 191 -15.21 -11.46 13.26
CA ASN A 191 -16.38 -11.11 14.05
C ASN A 191 -16.69 -12.12 15.17
N ILE A 192 -15.64 -12.66 15.78
CA ILE A 192 -15.75 -13.53 16.97
C ILE A 192 -15.80 -12.62 18.21
N PRO A 193 -16.89 -12.67 19.01
CA PRO A 193 -17.15 -11.63 20.00
C PRO A 193 -16.20 -11.63 21.20
N GLY A 194 -15.72 -12.80 21.64
CA GLY A 194 -14.96 -12.92 22.89
C GLY A 194 -15.79 -12.53 24.11
N VAL A 195 -15.13 -12.04 25.16
CA VAL A 195 -15.75 -11.55 26.41
C VAL A 195 -15.51 -10.06 26.55
N THR A 196 -16.55 -9.29 26.82
CA THR A 196 -16.49 -7.83 26.95
C THR A 196 -15.45 -7.39 27.99
N GLY A 197 -14.50 -6.52 27.56
CA GLY A 197 -13.43 -6.00 28.41
C GLY A 197 -12.26 -6.95 28.64
N ILE A 198 -12.23 -8.12 28.00
CA ILE A 198 -11.09 -9.05 28.01
C ILE A 198 -10.33 -8.94 26.68
N GLY A 199 -9.22 -8.21 26.68
CA GLY A 199 -8.28 -8.16 25.54
C GLY A 199 -7.18 -9.21 25.69
N GLU A 200 -6.32 -9.30 24.66
CA GLU A 200 -5.23 -10.29 24.54
C GLU A 200 -4.45 -10.53 25.85
N LYS A 201 -3.89 -9.46 26.45
CA LYS A 201 -3.07 -9.58 27.68
C LYS A 201 -3.85 -10.08 28.88
N THR A 202 -5.14 -9.74 28.97
CA THR A 202 -6.00 -10.17 30.04
C THR A 202 -6.36 -11.65 29.87
N ALA A 203 -6.69 -12.06 28.64
CA ALA A 203 -6.94 -13.45 28.29
C ALA A 203 -5.71 -14.33 28.61
N GLN A 204 -4.51 -13.89 28.20
CA GLN A 204 -3.25 -14.58 28.50
C GLN A 204 -3.06 -14.79 30.01
N LYS A 205 -3.28 -13.75 30.83
CA LYS A 205 -3.17 -13.87 32.31
C LYS A 205 -4.17 -14.84 32.89
N LEU A 206 -5.42 -14.77 32.45
CA LEU A 206 -6.48 -15.65 32.93
C LEU A 206 -6.21 -17.11 32.58
N ILE A 207 -5.81 -17.39 31.33
CA ILE A 207 -5.50 -18.76 30.91
C ILE A 207 -4.22 -19.29 31.59
N THR A 208 -3.23 -18.44 31.81
CA THR A 208 -2.05 -18.82 32.60
C THR A 208 -2.44 -19.22 34.04
N GLN A 209 -3.40 -18.52 34.64
CA GLN A 209 -3.85 -18.79 36.03
C GLN A 209 -4.79 -19.99 36.11
N PHE A 210 -5.77 -20.09 35.22
CA PHE A 210 -6.86 -21.08 35.33
C PHE A 210 -6.69 -22.28 34.37
N GLY A 211 -5.83 -22.20 33.40
CA GLY A 211 -5.50 -23.29 32.48
C GLY A 211 -6.43 -23.46 31.26
N SER A 212 -7.73 -23.18 31.41
CA SER A 212 -8.73 -23.21 30.32
C SER A 212 -9.91 -22.30 30.63
N ILE A 213 -10.75 -21.99 29.64
CA ILE A 213 -12.00 -21.24 29.79
C ILE A 213 -12.96 -21.99 30.70
N GLU A 214 -13.09 -23.30 30.54
CA GLU A 214 -14.00 -24.14 31.36
C GLU A 214 -13.64 -24.05 32.85
N ASN A 215 -12.35 -24.15 33.17
CA ASN A 215 -11.90 -24.03 34.55
C ASN A 215 -12.02 -22.60 35.07
N LEU A 216 -11.80 -21.58 34.23
CA LEU A 216 -11.98 -20.18 34.58
C LEU A 216 -13.46 -19.88 34.91
N VAL A 217 -14.40 -20.37 34.12
CA VAL A 217 -15.85 -20.24 34.35
C VAL A 217 -16.28 -20.95 35.62
N ALA A 218 -15.72 -22.13 35.92
CA ALA A 218 -16.00 -22.87 37.13
C ALA A 218 -15.46 -22.19 38.41
N ASN A 219 -14.57 -21.20 38.31
CA ASN A 219 -13.90 -20.53 39.41
C ASN A 219 -14.02 -18.99 39.35
N THR A 220 -15.13 -18.45 38.85
CA THR A 220 -15.38 -17.01 38.77
C THR A 220 -15.38 -16.29 40.11
N ASP A 221 -15.60 -17.00 41.21
CA ASP A 221 -15.50 -16.50 42.58
C ASP A 221 -14.12 -15.93 42.93
N GLN A 222 -13.07 -16.37 42.25
CA GLN A 222 -11.70 -15.85 42.39
C GLN A 222 -11.47 -14.55 41.64
N LEU A 223 -12.40 -14.12 40.79
CA LEU A 223 -12.36 -12.85 40.05
C LEU A 223 -13.08 -11.74 40.84
N LYS A 224 -12.81 -10.47 40.46
CA LYS A 224 -13.40 -9.28 41.09
C LYS A 224 -13.92 -8.29 40.07
N GLY A 225 -14.93 -7.49 40.49
CA GLY A 225 -15.44 -6.36 39.74
C GLY A 225 -16.04 -6.75 38.40
N LYS A 226 -15.94 -5.86 37.42
CA LYS A 226 -16.53 -6.01 36.08
C LYS A 226 -16.04 -7.25 35.33
N GLN A 227 -14.82 -7.70 35.58
CA GLN A 227 -14.28 -8.88 34.94
C GLN A 227 -15.03 -10.15 35.32
N LYS A 228 -15.38 -10.29 36.65
CA LYS A 228 -16.22 -11.37 37.14
C LYS A 228 -17.62 -11.30 36.52
N GLU A 229 -18.25 -10.13 36.63
CA GLU A 229 -19.61 -9.89 36.13
C GLU A 229 -19.74 -10.18 34.61
N ASN A 230 -18.81 -9.66 33.80
CA ASN A 230 -18.84 -9.89 32.35
C ASN A 230 -18.66 -11.38 32.03
N LEU A 231 -17.72 -12.06 32.68
CA LEU A 231 -17.47 -13.47 32.40
C LEU A 231 -18.66 -14.36 32.80
N GLU A 232 -19.30 -14.09 33.96
CA GLU A 232 -20.51 -14.81 34.40
C GLU A 232 -21.70 -14.60 33.48
N ASN A 233 -21.89 -13.35 32.98
CA ASN A 233 -22.97 -13.01 32.05
C ASN A 233 -22.72 -13.52 30.62
N GLU A 234 -21.47 -13.63 30.18
CA GLU A 234 -21.07 -13.94 28.82
C GLU A 234 -20.39 -15.33 28.70
N THR A 235 -20.63 -16.22 29.65
CA THR A 235 -20.03 -17.58 29.68
C THR A 235 -20.29 -18.34 28.37
N GLU A 236 -21.55 -18.38 27.92
CA GLU A 236 -21.91 -19.08 26.70
C GLU A 236 -21.26 -18.46 25.46
N GLN A 237 -21.13 -17.13 25.46
CA GLN A 237 -20.45 -16.38 24.39
C GLN A 237 -18.94 -16.70 24.36
N ALA A 238 -18.28 -16.83 25.49
CA ALA A 238 -16.87 -17.22 25.59
C ALA A 238 -16.65 -18.64 25.03
N LEU A 239 -17.54 -19.59 25.40
CA LEU A 239 -17.48 -20.95 24.87
C LEU A 239 -17.80 -21.03 23.38
N LEU A 240 -18.77 -20.25 22.89
CA LEU A 240 -19.06 -20.12 21.47
C LEU A 240 -17.83 -19.56 20.72
N SER A 241 -17.24 -18.48 21.24
CA SER A 241 -16.05 -17.86 20.66
C SER A 241 -14.87 -18.84 20.59
N LYS A 242 -14.66 -19.66 21.62
CA LYS A 242 -13.65 -20.73 21.59
C LYS A 242 -13.94 -21.73 20.46
N ARG A 243 -15.21 -22.19 20.33
CA ARG A 243 -15.58 -23.12 19.24
C ARG A 243 -15.36 -22.51 17.86
N LEU A 244 -15.75 -21.25 17.64
CA LEU A 244 -15.57 -20.55 16.37
C LEU A 244 -14.10 -20.36 16.02
N ALA A 245 -13.25 -20.05 17.00
CA ALA A 245 -11.80 -19.89 16.83
C ALA A 245 -11.04 -21.22 16.71
N THR A 246 -11.67 -22.34 17.02
CA THR A 246 -11.02 -23.67 16.95
C THR A 246 -11.03 -24.19 15.52
N ILE A 247 -9.85 -24.50 15.00
CA ILE A 247 -9.67 -25.12 13.67
C ILE A 247 -10.06 -26.59 13.74
N ASP A 248 -10.96 -27.03 12.84
CA ASP A 248 -11.37 -28.45 12.74
C ASP A 248 -10.26 -29.27 12.08
N ARG A 249 -9.71 -30.23 12.82
CA ARG A 249 -8.63 -31.12 12.35
C ARG A 249 -9.12 -32.45 11.84
N HIS A 250 -10.42 -32.57 11.52
CA HIS A 250 -11.08 -33.83 11.13
C HIS A 250 -11.99 -33.64 9.91
N VAL A 251 -11.56 -32.80 8.94
CA VAL A 251 -12.25 -32.63 7.67
C VAL A 251 -12.30 -33.99 6.93
N PRO A 252 -13.45 -34.40 6.38
CA PRO A 252 -13.59 -35.69 5.72
C PRO A 252 -12.98 -35.69 4.31
N ILE A 253 -11.66 -35.55 4.24
CA ILE A 253 -10.89 -35.57 2.98
C ILE A 253 -9.99 -36.79 2.92
N PRO A 254 -9.81 -37.41 1.75
CA PRO A 254 -8.76 -38.40 1.54
C PRO A 254 -7.39 -37.67 1.54
N VAL A 255 -6.59 -37.86 2.59
CA VAL A 255 -5.24 -37.31 2.64
C VAL A 255 -4.29 -38.25 1.92
N ASP A 256 -4.01 -37.94 0.66
CA ASP A 256 -3.08 -38.68 -0.20
C ASP A 256 -1.74 -37.94 -0.28
N PHE A 257 -0.76 -38.36 0.50
CA PHE A 257 0.59 -37.76 0.52
C PHE A 257 1.37 -38.06 -0.77
N ASP A 258 1.14 -39.20 -1.46
CA ASP A 258 1.79 -39.46 -2.73
C ASP A 258 1.36 -38.45 -3.80
N GLY A 259 0.10 -38.04 -3.78
CA GLY A 259 -0.41 -36.98 -4.65
C GLY A 259 0.12 -35.56 -4.33
N MET A 260 0.74 -35.37 -3.16
CA MET A 260 1.36 -34.10 -2.76
C MET A 260 2.89 -34.07 -3.04
N LYS A 261 3.49 -35.20 -3.49
CA LYS A 261 4.91 -35.21 -3.82
C LYS A 261 5.25 -34.15 -4.85
N ARG A 262 6.32 -33.40 -4.58
CA ARG A 262 6.81 -32.39 -5.52
C ARG A 262 7.20 -33.05 -6.84
N GLN A 263 6.63 -32.58 -7.92
CA GLN A 263 6.86 -33.06 -9.27
C GLN A 263 7.54 -31.96 -10.11
N SER A 264 8.20 -32.39 -11.19
CA SER A 264 8.69 -31.44 -12.19
C SER A 264 7.48 -30.75 -12.86
N PRO A 265 7.52 -29.43 -13.04
CA PRO A 265 6.45 -28.67 -13.68
C PRO A 265 6.15 -29.14 -15.11
N ASN A 266 4.93 -28.93 -15.55
CA ASN A 266 4.58 -29.02 -16.98
C ASN A 266 5.10 -27.75 -17.68
N LEU A 267 6.30 -27.83 -18.26
CA LEU A 267 7.00 -26.69 -18.86
C LEU A 267 6.24 -26.11 -20.05
N ASP A 268 5.56 -26.95 -20.87
CA ASP A 268 4.80 -26.47 -22.03
C ASP A 268 3.60 -25.61 -21.57
N LYS A 269 2.84 -26.10 -20.56
CA LYS A 269 1.72 -25.35 -19.99
C LYS A 269 2.20 -24.07 -19.30
N LEU A 270 3.29 -24.13 -18.53
CA LEU A 270 3.88 -22.93 -17.89
C LEU A 270 4.38 -21.92 -18.92
N LYS A 271 5.00 -22.37 -20.00
CA LYS A 271 5.45 -21.52 -21.11
C LYS A 271 4.27 -20.75 -21.71
N ALA A 272 3.15 -21.43 -22.00
CA ALA A 272 1.96 -20.79 -22.53
C ALA A 272 1.39 -19.74 -21.57
N ILE A 273 1.26 -20.07 -20.28
CA ILE A 273 0.76 -19.15 -19.24
C ILE A 273 1.71 -17.94 -19.07
N PHE A 274 3.02 -18.16 -19.04
CA PHE A 274 3.98 -17.05 -18.86
C PHE A 274 4.08 -16.15 -20.09
N ILE A 275 3.83 -16.66 -21.28
CA ILE A 275 3.69 -15.83 -22.48
C ILE A 275 2.43 -14.97 -22.38
N ASP A 276 1.29 -15.55 -22.02
CA ASP A 276 0.00 -14.85 -21.85
C ASP A 276 0.06 -13.77 -20.75
N LEU A 277 0.73 -14.06 -19.63
CA LEU A 277 0.92 -13.12 -18.50
C LEU A 277 2.12 -12.18 -18.64
N GLU A 278 2.89 -12.30 -19.71
CA GLU A 278 4.13 -11.53 -19.97
C GLU A 278 5.19 -11.64 -18.85
N PHE A 279 5.38 -12.85 -18.30
CA PHE A 279 6.31 -13.13 -17.20
C PHE A 279 7.71 -13.54 -17.66
N ASP A 280 8.40 -12.68 -18.43
CA ASP A 280 9.72 -12.99 -19.01
C ASP A 280 10.76 -13.41 -17.98
N ARG A 281 10.93 -12.64 -16.88
CA ARG A 281 11.91 -12.96 -15.83
C ARG A 281 11.59 -14.26 -15.07
N LEU A 282 10.31 -14.51 -14.79
CA LEU A 282 9.88 -15.75 -14.14
C LEU A 282 10.03 -16.94 -15.09
N GLY A 283 9.74 -16.74 -16.36
CA GLY A 283 9.96 -17.76 -17.38
C GLY A 283 11.44 -18.17 -17.50
N LYS A 284 12.35 -17.20 -17.57
CA LYS A 284 13.79 -17.48 -17.57
C LYS A 284 14.26 -18.24 -16.31
N ARG A 285 13.72 -17.88 -15.15
CA ARG A 285 14.05 -18.53 -13.86
C ARG A 285 13.63 -20.00 -13.79
N ILE A 286 12.48 -20.37 -14.40
CA ILE A 286 11.88 -21.70 -14.27
C ILE A 286 12.14 -22.57 -15.50
N ILE A 287 12.00 -22.00 -16.69
CA ILE A 287 12.06 -22.70 -17.97
C ILE A 287 13.49 -22.72 -18.52
N GLY A 288 14.25 -21.64 -18.29
CA GLY A 288 15.65 -21.47 -18.72
C GLY A 288 15.89 -20.16 -19.45
N GLU A 289 17.16 -19.80 -19.61
CA GLU A 289 17.59 -18.52 -20.22
C GLU A 289 17.12 -18.31 -21.66
N GLU A 290 16.80 -19.39 -22.37
CA GLU A 290 16.28 -19.35 -23.75
C GLU A 290 14.80 -18.92 -23.80
N PHE A 291 14.09 -18.88 -22.65
CA PHE A 291 12.70 -18.42 -22.62
C PHE A 291 12.65 -16.93 -22.92
N SER A 292 11.78 -16.55 -23.87
CA SER A 292 11.46 -15.16 -24.17
C SER A 292 10.00 -15.05 -24.58
N VAL A 293 9.29 -14.12 -23.99
CA VAL A 293 7.91 -13.78 -24.35
C VAL A 293 7.81 -13.33 -25.81
N ASN A 294 8.87 -12.78 -26.36
CA ASN A 294 8.89 -12.19 -27.71
C ASN A 294 9.16 -13.18 -28.87
N GLN A 295 9.37 -14.48 -28.61
CA GLN A 295 9.73 -15.42 -29.69
C GLN A 295 8.57 -16.11 -30.41
N GLU A 296 7.33 -16.15 -29.86
CA GLU A 296 6.25 -16.93 -30.49
C GLU A 296 4.86 -16.29 -30.52
N SER A 297 4.66 -15.11 -29.95
CA SER A 297 3.39 -14.39 -30.07
C SER A 297 3.54 -13.13 -30.94
N SER A 298 3.28 -13.28 -32.22
CA SER A 298 3.13 -12.17 -33.18
C SER A 298 1.82 -11.38 -33.00
N VAL A 299 1.31 -11.28 -31.77
CA VAL A 299 0.30 -10.30 -31.35
C VAL A 299 0.75 -9.73 -30.02
N SER A 300 1.99 -9.22 -29.96
CA SER A 300 2.30 -8.18 -29.01
C SER A 300 1.63 -6.92 -29.55
N THR A 301 0.57 -6.48 -28.95
CA THR A 301 0.18 -5.07 -29.04
C THR A 301 1.33 -4.27 -28.42
N SER A 302 2.38 -4.04 -29.21
CA SER A 302 3.41 -3.06 -28.85
C SER A 302 2.64 -1.77 -28.60
N LEU A 303 2.82 -1.18 -27.39
CA LEU A 303 2.23 0.13 -27.11
C LEU A 303 2.58 1.05 -28.27
N ARG A 304 1.58 1.67 -28.85
CA ARG A 304 1.79 2.65 -29.92
C ARG A 304 2.59 3.82 -29.36
N THR A 305 3.44 4.37 -30.14
CA THR A 305 4.21 5.59 -29.82
C THR A 305 3.85 6.68 -30.84
N ILE A 306 4.37 7.87 -30.67
CA ILE A 306 4.20 8.97 -31.63
C ILE A 306 4.59 8.57 -33.07
N LYS A 307 5.47 7.59 -33.26
CA LYS A 307 5.89 7.08 -34.56
C LYS A 307 4.84 6.20 -35.23
N ASP A 308 3.90 5.65 -34.47
CA ASP A 308 2.93 4.66 -34.93
C ASP A 308 1.54 5.26 -35.17
N VAL A 309 1.36 6.56 -34.86
CA VAL A 309 0.08 7.27 -35.01
C VAL A 309 0.19 8.46 -35.97
N LYS A 310 -0.93 8.82 -36.57
CA LYS A 310 -1.02 10.05 -37.35
C LYS A 310 -1.42 11.20 -36.42
N TYR A 311 -0.65 12.26 -36.41
CA TYR A 311 -0.91 13.46 -35.64
C TYR A 311 -0.69 14.73 -36.44
N ASP A 312 -1.30 15.84 -35.99
CA ASP A 312 -1.13 17.19 -36.52
C ASP A 312 -0.77 18.13 -35.36
N TYR A 313 0.52 18.16 -35.01
CA TYR A 313 1.05 19.05 -33.98
C TYR A 313 1.70 20.28 -34.62
N ARG A 314 1.29 21.46 -34.16
CA ARG A 314 1.69 22.74 -34.75
C ARG A 314 2.21 23.70 -33.70
N ILE A 315 3.21 24.47 -34.04
CA ILE A 315 3.70 25.59 -33.24
C ILE A 315 2.95 26.86 -33.67
N ALA A 316 2.39 27.57 -32.71
CA ALA A 316 1.73 28.85 -32.91
C ALA A 316 2.63 29.98 -32.34
N ASP A 317 3.70 30.30 -33.03
CA ASP A 317 4.74 31.26 -32.64
C ASP A 317 4.56 32.65 -33.22
N THR A 318 3.75 32.83 -34.30
CA THR A 318 3.44 34.12 -34.88
C THR A 318 2.07 34.64 -34.43
N ILE A 319 1.82 35.95 -34.58
CA ILE A 319 0.53 36.56 -34.25
C ILE A 319 -0.60 35.90 -35.05
N GLU A 320 -0.40 35.69 -36.34
CA GLU A 320 -1.40 35.11 -37.26
C GLU A 320 -1.75 33.66 -36.86
N THR A 321 -0.74 32.86 -36.50
CA THR A 321 -0.96 31.46 -36.06
C THR A 321 -1.67 31.41 -34.71
N ARG A 322 -1.35 32.30 -33.75
CA ARG A 322 -2.05 32.41 -32.46
C ARG A 322 -3.49 32.90 -32.62
N GLU A 323 -3.75 33.92 -33.44
CA GLU A 323 -5.11 34.39 -33.74
C GLU A 323 -5.96 33.28 -34.36
N SER A 324 -5.39 32.53 -35.33
CA SER A 324 -6.05 31.39 -35.94
C SER A 324 -6.38 30.29 -34.88
N LEU A 325 -5.46 30.00 -33.97
CA LEU A 325 -5.66 29.06 -32.90
C LEU A 325 -6.77 29.55 -31.93
N ILE A 326 -6.71 30.78 -31.46
CA ILE A 326 -7.71 31.38 -30.58
C ILE A 326 -9.10 31.29 -31.21
N LYS A 327 -9.23 31.59 -32.52
CA LYS A 327 -10.50 31.45 -33.23
C LYS A 327 -11.02 30.02 -33.24
N LYS A 328 -10.15 29.03 -33.43
CA LYS A 328 -10.51 27.60 -33.38
C LYS A 328 -10.97 27.20 -31.98
N LEU A 329 -10.21 27.56 -30.93
CA LEU A 329 -10.52 27.23 -29.55
C LEU A 329 -11.84 27.88 -29.07
N LYS A 330 -12.11 29.13 -29.48
CA LYS A 330 -13.39 29.81 -29.19
C LYS A 330 -14.61 29.13 -29.82
N SER A 331 -14.44 28.33 -30.84
CA SER A 331 -15.54 27.58 -31.47
C SER A 331 -15.81 26.23 -30.81
N GLN A 332 -15.01 25.83 -29.80
CA GLN A 332 -15.16 24.55 -29.10
C GLN A 332 -16.06 24.69 -27.87
N GLN A 333 -16.69 23.58 -27.47
CA GLN A 333 -17.39 23.49 -26.18
C GLN A 333 -16.41 23.34 -25.01
N ALA A 334 -15.28 22.70 -25.26
CA ALA A 334 -14.16 22.53 -24.33
C ALA A 334 -12.85 22.34 -25.09
N PHE A 335 -11.74 22.58 -24.44
CA PHE A 335 -10.41 22.28 -24.94
C PHE A 335 -9.48 21.88 -23.79
N CYS A 336 -8.45 21.07 -24.10
CA CYS A 336 -7.35 20.78 -23.22
C CYS A 336 -6.34 21.92 -23.25
N LEU A 337 -5.77 22.24 -22.09
CA LEU A 337 -4.60 23.11 -21.94
C LEU A 337 -3.59 22.41 -21.05
N ASP A 338 -2.30 22.64 -21.30
CA ASP A 338 -1.20 22.09 -20.52
C ASP A 338 -0.04 23.08 -20.50
N CYS A 339 0.54 23.36 -19.32
CA CYS A 339 1.57 24.39 -19.14
C CYS A 339 2.96 23.78 -18.96
N GLU A 340 3.89 24.15 -19.80
CA GLU A 340 5.30 23.80 -19.67
C GLU A 340 6.04 24.84 -18.83
N THR A 341 6.72 24.40 -17.78
CA THR A 341 7.36 25.29 -16.80
C THR A 341 8.78 24.84 -16.45
N THR A 342 9.62 25.78 -15.96
CA THR A 342 11.01 25.50 -15.55
C THR A 342 11.11 24.81 -14.19
N GLY A 343 10.03 24.58 -13.46
CA GLY A 343 10.05 23.99 -12.13
C GLY A 343 8.66 23.66 -11.59
N LEU A 344 8.61 23.02 -10.43
CA LEU A 344 7.39 22.52 -9.83
C LEU A 344 6.70 23.49 -8.85
N ASP A 345 7.33 24.62 -8.52
CA ASP A 345 6.72 25.66 -7.69
C ASP A 345 6.03 26.69 -8.60
N PRO A 346 4.69 26.74 -8.64
CA PRO A 346 3.94 27.64 -9.54
C PRO A 346 4.27 29.12 -9.37
N LYS A 347 4.73 29.52 -8.19
CA LYS A 347 5.07 30.91 -7.84
C LYS A 347 6.38 31.37 -8.47
N THR A 348 7.36 30.48 -8.54
CA THR A 348 8.73 30.80 -8.96
C THR A 348 9.09 30.24 -10.34
N ALA A 349 8.36 29.24 -10.79
CA ALA A 349 8.54 28.63 -12.10
C ALA A 349 8.22 29.61 -13.23
N LYS A 350 9.07 29.63 -14.25
CA LYS A 350 8.82 30.41 -15.46
C LYS A 350 7.98 29.57 -16.42
N LEU A 351 6.96 30.17 -16.99
CA LEU A 351 6.16 29.55 -18.02
C LEU A 351 6.95 29.57 -19.35
N VAL A 352 7.17 28.37 -19.92
CA VAL A 352 7.93 28.15 -21.16
C VAL A 352 7.01 28.11 -22.37
N GLY A 353 5.81 27.58 -22.19
CA GLY A 353 4.78 27.49 -23.21
C GLY A 353 3.47 26.94 -22.71
N ILE A 354 2.46 26.96 -23.56
CA ILE A 354 1.16 26.35 -23.30
C ILE A 354 0.79 25.50 -24.52
N ALA A 355 0.46 24.24 -24.26
CA ALA A 355 -0.10 23.36 -25.28
C ALA A 355 -1.63 23.32 -25.21
N PHE A 356 -2.26 23.14 -26.36
CA PHE A 356 -3.70 23.04 -26.50
C PHE A 356 -4.10 21.87 -27.38
N SER A 357 -5.17 21.15 -26.98
CA SER A 357 -5.83 20.16 -27.85
C SER A 357 -7.35 20.24 -27.67
N PHE A 358 -8.09 19.93 -28.73
CA PHE A 358 -9.55 19.89 -28.75
C PHE A 358 -10.10 18.77 -29.63
N LYS A 359 -9.21 17.93 -30.13
CA LYS A 359 -9.55 16.80 -30.98
C LYS A 359 -8.41 15.79 -30.95
N SER A 360 -8.74 14.51 -30.84
CA SER A 360 -7.77 13.42 -30.91
C SER A 360 -6.86 13.52 -32.14
N GLY A 361 -5.57 13.33 -31.92
CA GLY A 361 -4.50 13.46 -32.94
C GLY A 361 -4.15 14.89 -33.30
N THR A 362 -4.56 15.90 -32.54
CA THR A 362 -4.19 17.30 -32.77
C THR A 362 -3.60 17.97 -31.55
N GLY A 363 -2.59 18.80 -31.74
CA GLY A 363 -1.94 19.58 -30.70
C GLY A 363 -1.41 20.90 -31.21
N PHE A 364 -1.44 21.91 -30.34
CA PHE A 364 -0.95 23.25 -30.69
C PHE A 364 -0.11 23.77 -29.55
N TYR A 365 1.16 24.03 -29.79
CA TYR A 365 2.07 24.60 -28.79
C TYR A 365 2.27 26.09 -29.02
N VAL A 366 2.07 26.89 -28.00
CA VAL A 366 2.30 28.33 -27.97
C VAL A 366 3.52 28.60 -27.11
N PRO A 367 4.67 28.92 -27.69
CA PRO A 367 5.87 29.27 -26.94
C PRO A 367 5.69 30.61 -26.24
N ILE A 368 6.09 30.67 -24.96
CA ILE A 368 6.12 31.91 -24.19
C ILE A 368 7.57 32.40 -24.10
N PRO A 369 7.89 33.61 -24.63
CA PRO A 369 9.24 34.16 -24.55
C PRO A 369 9.74 34.29 -23.10
N ASN A 370 10.99 33.96 -22.87
CA ASN A 370 11.58 33.83 -21.54
C ASN A 370 11.78 35.14 -20.78
N THR A 371 11.73 36.27 -21.44
CA THR A 371 12.04 37.58 -20.87
C THR A 371 11.20 38.71 -21.47
N GLY A 372 10.81 39.66 -20.63
CA GLY A 372 10.35 40.99 -21.02
C GLY A 372 8.86 41.13 -21.34
N VAL A 373 8.49 42.26 -21.89
CA VAL A 373 7.13 42.68 -22.28
C VAL A 373 6.44 41.66 -23.21
N ASN A 374 7.21 40.93 -23.99
CA ASN A 374 6.68 39.98 -24.98
C ASN A 374 6.04 38.74 -24.36
N ALA A 375 6.53 38.24 -23.23
CA ALA A 375 5.91 37.07 -22.53
C ALA A 375 4.50 37.42 -22.06
N GLN A 376 4.36 38.54 -21.37
CA GLN A 376 3.06 39.05 -20.93
C GLN A 376 2.11 39.32 -22.09
N SER A 377 2.62 39.85 -23.21
CA SER A 377 1.83 40.17 -24.39
C SER A 377 1.19 38.90 -24.98
N VAL A 378 1.95 37.81 -25.16
CA VAL A 378 1.41 36.55 -25.69
C VAL A 378 0.32 35.99 -24.79
N LEU A 379 0.55 35.98 -23.47
CA LEU A 379 -0.43 35.50 -22.52
C LEU A 379 -1.73 36.32 -22.52
N GLN A 380 -1.63 37.66 -22.69
CA GLN A 380 -2.81 38.52 -22.75
C GLN A 380 -3.68 38.26 -23.99
N GLU A 381 -3.10 37.75 -25.09
CA GLU A 381 -3.90 37.33 -26.28
C GLU A 381 -4.85 36.16 -25.92
N PHE A 382 -4.40 35.22 -25.07
CA PHE A 382 -5.19 34.05 -24.67
C PHE A 382 -6.09 34.29 -23.43
N ARG A 383 -5.86 35.37 -22.69
CA ARG A 383 -6.62 35.67 -21.47
C ARG A 383 -8.13 35.67 -21.68
N PRO A 384 -8.73 36.34 -22.71
CA PRO A 384 -10.17 36.32 -22.89
C PRO A 384 -10.74 34.92 -23.17
N LEU A 385 -9.94 33.99 -23.69
CA LEU A 385 -10.31 32.61 -23.93
C LEU A 385 -10.23 31.77 -22.66
N LEU A 386 -9.18 31.95 -21.87
CA LEU A 386 -8.96 31.20 -20.64
C LEU A 386 -9.93 31.60 -19.53
N GLU A 387 -10.35 32.87 -19.50
CA GLU A 387 -11.31 33.44 -18.57
C GLU A 387 -12.78 33.30 -19.03
N ASP A 388 -13.04 32.75 -20.23
CA ASP A 388 -14.40 32.55 -20.74
C ASP A 388 -15.11 31.41 -19.99
N GLU A 389 -16.20 31.73 -19.30
CA GLU A 389 -17.00 30.79 -18.52
C GLU A 389 -17.82 29.82 -19.38
N SER A 390 -18.07 30.15 -20.64
CA SER A 390 -18.87 29.34 -21.55
C SER A 390 -18.11 28.14 -22.14
N ILE A 391 -16.78 28.16 -22.07
CA ILE A 391 -15.92 27.13 -22.66
C ILE A 391 -15.31 26.28 -21.55
N GLY A 392 -15.44 24.95 -21.63
CA GLY A 392 -14.84 24.01 -20.70
C GLY A 392 -13.32 23.94 -20.83
N LYS A 393 -12.61 23.69 -19.73
CA LYS A 393 -11.16 23.49 -19.70
C LYS A 393 -10.87 22.10 -19.16
N VAL A 394 -10.06 21.37 -19.90
CA VAL A 394 -9.62 20.01 -19.62
C VAL A 394 -8.12 20.04 -19.36
N ASN A 395 -7.67 19.28 -18.37
CA ASN A 395 -6.24 19.09 -18.11
C ASN A 395 -6.00 17.77 -17.33
N HIS A 396 -4.74 17.46 -17.13
CA HIS A 396 -4.27 16.41 -16.23
C HIS A 396 -3.47 17.04 -15.09
N ASN A 397 -3.94 16.95 -13.84
CA ASN A 397 -3.40 17.69 -12.68
C ASN A 397 -3.63 19.22 -12.80
N LEU A 398 -4.84 19.58 -13.16
CA LEU A 398 -5.31 20.94 -13.45
C LEU A 398 -4.91 21.98 -12.38
N LYS A 399 -4.80 21.60 -11.12
CA LYS A 399 -4.45 22.51 -10.02
C LYS A 399 -3.11 23.22 -10.26
N PHE A 400 -2.12 22.52 -10.78
CA PHE A 400 -0.80 23.07 -11.06
C PHE A 400 -0.88 24.19 -12.12
N ASP A 401 -1.54 23.91 -13.23
CA ASP A 401 -1.66 24.87 -14.35
C ASP A 401 -2.46 26.10 -13.98
N LEU A 402 -3.57 25.91 -13.25
CA LEU A 402 -4.35 27.04 -12.73
C LEU A 402 -3.52 27.92 -11.80
N ALA A 403 -2.67 27.32 -10.95
CA ALA A 403 -1.78 28.05 -10.06
C ALA A 403 -0.70 28.83 -10.84
N VAL A 404 -0.08 28.21 -11.85
CA VAL A 404 0.90 28.87 -12.73
C VAL A 404 0.26 30.07 -13.44
N LEU A 405 -0.89 29.85 -14.09
CA LEU A 405 -1.59 30.91 -14.83
C LEU A 405 -2.06 32.06 -13.89
N LYS A 406 -2.46 31.74 -12.68
CA LYS A 406 -2.82 32.75 -11.66
C LYS A 406 -1.62 33.64 -11.30
N TRP A 407 -0.43 33.09 -11.11
CA TRP A 407 0.78 33.91 -10.87
C TRP A 407 1.19 34.77 -12.07
N HIS A 408 0.70 34.41 -13.27
CA HIS A 408 0.84 35.22 -14.49
C HIS A 408 -0.36 36.17 -14.71
N GLY A 409 -1.26 36.32 -13.74
CA GLY A 409 -2.39 37.25 -13.76
C GLY A 409 -3.60 36.78 -14.58
N ILE A 410 -3.74 35.46 -14.84
CA ILE A 410 -4.87 34.86 -15.56
C ILE A 410 -5.67 33.99 -14.60
N THR A 411 -6.98 34.23 -14.53
CA THR A 411 -7.92 33.40 -13.77
C THR A 411 -8.70 32.49 -14.71
N VAL A 412 -8.34 31.22 -14.77
CA VAL A 412 -9.05 30.24 -15.62
C VAL A 412 -10.47 30.04 -15.11
N ARG A 413 -11.45 30.12 -16.02
CA ARG A 413 -12.87 30.01 -15.73
C ARG A 413 -13.56 29.01 -16.65
N GLY A 414 -14.81 28.66 -16.33
CA GLY A 414 -15.62 27.71 -17.06
C GLY A 414 -15.70 26.35 -16.39
N LYS A 415 -16.37 25.41 -17.04
CA LYS A 415 -16.49 24.04 -16.55
C LYS A 415 -15.13 23.34 -16.61
N LEU A 416 -14.64 22.89 -15.46
CA LEU A 416 -13.35 22.21 -15.34
C LEU A 416 -13.52 20.70 -15.47
N PHE A 417 -12.54 20.05 -16.05
CA PHE A 417 -12.39 18.60 -16.09
C PHE A 417 -10.92 18.21 -15.89
N ASP A 418 -10.62 17.53 -14.78
CA ASP A 418 -9.29 17.00 -14.50
C ASP A 418 -9.29 15.48 -14.68
N THR A 419 -8.52 14.98 -15.64
CA THR A 419 -8.44 13.55 -15.96
C THR A 419 -7.79 12.74 -14.83
N MET A 420 -6.92 13.34 -14.02
CA MET A 420 -6.34 12.72 -12.83
C MET A 420 -7.41 12.50 -11.76
N LEU A 421 -8.21 13.53 -11.45
CA LEU A 421 -9.31 13.43 -10.48
C LEU A 421 -10.41 12.48 -10.97
N ALA A 422 -10.74 12.52 -12.25
CA ALA A 422 -11.71 11.58 -12.85
C ALA A 422 -11.27 10.13 -12.62
N HIS A 423 -10.03 9.83 -12.96
CA HIS A 423 -9.48 8.49 -12.76
C HIS A 423 -9.38 8.10 -11.28
N GLN A 424 -9.02 9.04 -10.39
CA GLN A 424 -8.96 8.77 -8.95
C GLN A 424 -10.31 8.39 -8.36
N LEU A 425 -11.39 9.03 -8.81
CA LEU A 425 -12.74 8.70 -8.37
C LEU A 425 -13.21 7.33 -8.89
N ILE A 426 -12.81 6.97 -10.12
CA ILE A 426 -13.22 5.72 -10.77
C ILE A 426 -12.41 4.54 -10.24
N PHE A 427 -11.10 4.73 -10.06
CA PHE A 427 -10.12 3.69 -9.68
C PHE A 427 -9.15 4.21 -8.61
N PRO A 428 -9.60 4.39 -7.35
CA PRO A 428 -8.84 5.07 -6.30
C PRO A 428 -7.52 4.39 -5.93
N ASP A 429 -7.41 3.10 -6.16
CA ASP A 429 -6.24 2.29 -5.77
C ASP A 429 -5.14 2.24 -6.83
N LEU A 430 -5.36 2.78 -8.03
CA LEU A 430 -4.40 2.76 -9.13
C LEU A 430 -3.50 4.01 -9.13
N ARG A 431 -2.49 4.01 -10.00
CA ARG A 431 -1.71 5.22 -10.31
C ARG A 431 -2.52 6.14 -11.20
N HIS A 432 -2.31 7.46 -11.03
CA HIS A 432 -3.09 8.47 -11.74
C HIS A 432 -2.24 9.36 -12.65
N ASN A 433 -0.94 9.08 -12.82
CA ASN A 433 -0.08 9.88 -13.69
C ASN A 433 -0.38 9.63 -15.19
N LEU A 434 -0.15 10.63 -16.02
CA LEU A 434 -0.50 10.64 -17.45
C LEU A 434 0.07 9.44 -18.21
N ASP A 435 1.34 9.10 -18.00
CA ASP A 435 2.00 7.94 -18.61
C ASP A 435 1.28 6.62 -18.33
N PHE A 436 0.86 6.42 -17.09
CA PHE A 436 0.13 5.21 -16.70
C PHE A 436 -1.24 5.16 -17.37
N LEU A 437 -1.97 6.28 -17.37
CA LEU A 437 -3.29 6.37 -18.00
C LEU A 437 -3.23 6.15 -19.51
N ALA A 438 -2.24 6.75 -20.19
CA ALA A 438 -2.04 6.58 -21.62
C ALA A 438 -1.77 5.10 -21.98
N LYS A 439 -0.89 4.45 -21.22
CA LYS A 439 -0.56 3.03 -21.44
C LYS A 439 -1.77 2.12 -21.20
N THR A 440 -2.50 2.39 -20.12
CA THR A 440 -3.62 1.53 -19.68
C THR A 440 -4.86 1.68 -20.55
N TYR A 441 -5.25 2.92 -20.87
CA TYR A 441 -6.55 3.17 -21.51
C TYR A 441 -6.46 3.48 -23.00
N LEU A 442 -5.30 3.94 -23.47
CA LEU A 442 -5.10 4.28 -24.88
C LEU A 442 -4.16 3.31 -25.61
N SER A 443 -3.56 2.35 -24.89
CA SER A 443 -2.49 1.46 -25.41
C SER A 443 -1.38 2.27 -26.08
N TYR A 444 -0.96 3.36 -25.42
CA TYR A 444 -0.04 4.34 -25.96
C TYR A 444 1.09 4.65 -24.97
N SER A 445 2.33 4.69 -25.46
CA SER A 445 3.51 5.05 -24.66
C SER A 445 3.99 6.46 -25.04
N PRO A 446 3.74 7.47 -24.18
CA PRO A 446 4.13 8.85 -24.45
C PRO A 446 5.64 9.06 -24.47
N ILE A 447 6.08 10.19 -25.00
CA ILE A 447 7.45 10.70 -24.85
C ILE A 447 7.67 10.98 -23.35
N SER A 448 8.64 10.32 -22.73
CA SER A 448 8.92 10.56 -21.30
C SER A 448 9.67 11.87 -21.10
N TYR A 449 9.40 12.57 -19.99
CA TYR A 449 10.14 13.77 -19.60
C TYR A 449 11.66 13.51 -19.48
N SER A 450 12.08 12.34 -19.01
CA SER A 450 13.49 11.96 -18.97
C SER A 450 14.13 11.89 -20.36
N ASN A 451 13.40 11.38 -21.34
CA ASN A 451 13.88 11.36 -22.74
C ASN A 451 13.95 12.78 -23.34
N LEU A 452 13.02 13.67 -22.98
CA LEU A 452 13.04 15.07 -23.40
C LEU A 452 14.27 15.79 -22.84
N THR A 453 14.55 15.64 -21.56
CA THR A 453 15.61 16.33 -20.80
C THR A 453 16.96 15.61 -20.79
N GLN A 454 17.07 14.48 -21.49
CA GLN A 454 18.26 13.61 -21.48
C GLN A 454 18.69 13.27 -20.02
N ASP A 455 17.78 12.65 -19.29
CA ASP A 455 17.97 12.28 -17.88
C ASP A 455 18.30 13.46 -16.94
N SER A 456 17.58 14.57 -17.11
CA SER A 456 17.71 15.81 -16.31
C SER A 456 19.04 16.55 -16.48
N GLN A 457 19.78 16.30 -17.56
CA GLN A 457 21.03 17.02 -17.85
C GLN A 457 20.80 18.39 -18.53
N MET A 458 19.59 18.62 -19.08
CA MET A 458 19.24 19.86 -19.79
C MET A 458 18.06 20.56 -19.11
N ASP A 459 18.20 21.90 -18.94
CA ASP A 459 17.08 22.77 -18.59
C ASP A 459 16.11 22.84 -19.78
N LEU A 460 14.80 22.89 -19.51
CA LEU A 460 13.76 23.00 -20.53
C LEU A 460 14.03 24.17 -21.50
N LEU A 461 14.57 25.27 -20.98
CA LEU A 461 14.93 26.45 -21.76
C LEU A 461 16.09 26.25 -22.77
N GLN A 462 16.82 25.17 -22.64
CA GLN A 462 17.94 24.80 -23.52
C GLN A 462 17.53 23.81 -24.60
N ILE A 463 16.32 23.23 -24.48
CA ILE A 463 15.81 22.23 -25.42
C ILE A 463 15.28 22.92 -26.67
N PRO A 464 15.54 22.40 -27.88
CA PRO A 464 14.97 22.94 -29.09
C PRO A 464 13.44 22.99 -29.04
N ILE A 465 12.88 24.13 -29.46
CA ILE A 465 11.44 24.41 -29.41
C ILE A 465 10.58 23.32 -30.06
N GLN A 466 11.07 22.71 -31.15
CA GLN A 466 10.37 21.66 -31.87
C GLN A 466 10.17 20.42 -30.98
N ARG A 467 11.16 20.06 -30.15
CA ARG A 467 11.08 18.92 -29.24
C ARG A 467 10.13 19.19 -28.07
N ILE A 468 10.17 20.41 -27.51
CA ILE A 468 9.21 20.81 -26.46
C ILE A 468 7.81 20.83 -27.02
N ALA A 469 7.63 21.38 -28.23
CA ALA A 469 6.33 21.46 -28.89
C ALA A 469 5.74 20.08 -29.19
N GLU A 470 6.57 19.12 -29.62
CA GLU A 470 6.13 17.75 -29.87
C GLU A 470 5.69 17.09 -28.57
N TYR A 471 6.50 17.16 -27.50
CA TYR A 471 6.21 16.63 -26.18
C TYR A 471 4.93 17.25 -25.59
N ALA A 472 4.86 18.57 -25.47
CA ALA A 472 3.72 19.27 -24.87
C ALA A 472 2.41 19.09 -25.66
N SER A 473 2.49 19.06 -26.99
CA SER A 473 1.34 18.79 -27.84
C SER A 473 0.84 17.36 -27.71
N GLU A 474 1.75 16.40 -27.52
CA GLU A 474 1.43 15.00 -27.24
C GLU A 474 0.70 14.88 -25.90
N ASP A 475 1.20 15.51 -24.81
CA ASP A 475 0.58 15.48 -23.50
C ASP A 475 -0.83 16.10 -23.52
N ALA A 476 -1.01 17.21 -24.22
CA ALA A 476 -2.32 17.83 -24.39
C ALA A 476 -3.30 16.95 -25.22
N ASP A 477 -2.82 16.28 -26.27
CA ASP A 477 -3.63 15.36 -27.08
C ASP A 477 -4.01 14.11 -26.31
N ILE A 478 -3.08 13.49 -25.59
CA ILE A 478 -3.35 12.33 -24.73
C ILE A 478 -4.36 12.70 -23.64
N THR A 479 -4.20 13.84 -23.02
CA THR A 479 -5.14 14.34 -21.99
C THR A 479 -6.52 14.56 -22.60
N TRP A 480 -6.63 15.07 -23.82
CA TRP A 480 -7.91 15.17 -24.51
C TRP A 480 -8.55 13.81 -24.80
N GLN A 481 -7.77 12.83 -25.26
CA GLN A 481 -8.27 11.47 -25.50
C GLN A 481 -8.75 10.80 -24.20
N LEU A 482 -8.03 10.98 -23.09
CA LEU A 482 -8.45 10.51 -21.77
C LEU A 482 -9.71 11.22 -21.28
N TYR A 483 -9.88 12.51 -21.56
CA TYR A 483 -11.11 13.24 -21.29
C TYR A 483 -12.30 12.61 -22.03
N GLU A 484 -12.15 12.33 -23.32
CA GLU A 484 -13.21 11.68 -24.12
C GLU A 484 -13.59 10.31 -23.54
N PHE A 485 -12.62 9.56 -23.03
CA PHE A 485 -12.84 8.27 -22.38
C PHE A 485 -13.49 8.40 -20.99
N PHE A 486 -12.95 9.25 -20.11
CA PHE A 486 -13.41 9.32 -18.72
C PHE A 486 -14.72 10.07 -18.53
N LYS A 487 -15.08 11.01 -19.40
CA LYS A 487 -16.34 11.76 -19.26
C LYS A 487 -17.57 10.85 -19.32
N ASP A 488 -17.54 9.84 -20.18
CA ASP A 488 -18.61 8.87 -20.32
C ASP A 488 -18.63 7.91 -19.13
N LEU A 489 -17.46 7.44 -18.71
CA LEU A 489 -17.30 6.52 -17.58
C LEU A 489 -17.71 7.15 -16.22
N ILE A 490 -17.45 8.44 -16.00
CA ILE A 490 -17.93 9.20 -14.83
C ILE A 490 -19.46 9.20 -14.78
N SER A 491 -20.12 9.31 -15.94
CA SER A 491 -21.58 9.27 -16.03
C SER A 491 -22.12 7.85 -15.79
N GLU A 492 -21.51 6.85 -16.41
CA GLU A 492 -21.92 5.44 -16.26
C GLU A 492 -21.80 4.93 -14.83
N LYS A 493 -20.76 5.37 -14.09
CA LYS A 493 -20.55 5.02 -12.69
C LYS A 493 -21.29 5.91 -11.68
N GLU A 494 -22.18 6.77 -12.16
CA GLU A 494 -22.98 7.71 -11.32
C GLU A 494 -22.12 8.67 -10.46
N LEU A 495 -20.89 8.96 -10.88
CA LEU A 495 -19.96 9.84 -10.17
C LEU A 495 -20.08 11.32 -10.57
N SER A 496 -20.96 11.66 -11.52
CA SER A 496 -21.10 13.01 -12.09
C SER A 496 -21.28 14.09 -11.02
N ARG A 497 -22.09 13.84 -9.99
CA ARG A 497 -22.35 14.82 -8.94
C ARG A 497 -21.08 15.12 -8.15
N VAL A 498 -20.41 14.10 -7.63
CA VAL A 498 -19.20 14.30 -6.82
C VAL A 498 -18.09 14.93 -7.66
N PHE A 499 -17.94 14.52 -8.91
CA PHE A 499 -16.91 15.04 -9.80
C PHE A 499 -17.13 16.52 -10.16
N TYR A 500 -18.33 16.86 -10.67
CA TYR A 500 -18.60 18.21 -11.18
C TYR A 500 -19.06 19.22 -10.14
N GLU A 501 -19.65 18.80 -9.02
CA GLU A 501 -20.17 19.70 -7.99
C GLU A 501 -19.26 19.81 -6.77
N VAL A 502 -18.29 18.87 -6.59
CA VAL A 502 -17.36 18.87 -5.44
C VAL A 502 -15.92 18.95 -5.91
N GLU A 503 -15.39 17.92 -6.59
CA GLU A 503 -13.96 17.79 -6.86
C GLU A 503 -13.43 18.87 -7.82
N CYS A 504 -14.06 19.05 -8.97
CA CYS A 504 -13.61 20.07 -9.92
C CYS A 504 -13.76 21.52 -9.37
N PRO A 505 -14.87 21.91 -8.70
CA PRO A 505 -14.97 23.21 -8.07
C PRO A 505 -14.01 23.44 -6.90
N LEU A 506 -13.55 22.39 -6.23
CA LEU A 506 -12.56 22.50 -5.15
C LEU A 506 -11.18 22.89 -5.68
N VAL A 507 -10.83 22.53 -6.92
CA VAL A 507 -9.50 22.84 -7.50
C VAL A 507 -9.17 24.34 -7.44
N PRO A 508 -9.99 25.27 -7.96
CA PRO A 508 -9.69 26.71 -7.87
C PRO A 508 -9.68 27.23 -6.44
N VAL A 509 -10.45 26.64 -5.51
CA VAL A 509 -10.41 27.00 -4.09
C VAL A 509 -9.05 26.65 -3.48
N LEU A 510 -8.52 25.46 -3.80
CA LEU A 510 -7.18 25.04 -3.35
C LEU A 510 -6.10 25.94 -3.95
N VAL A 511 -6.21 26.27 -5.24
CA VAL A 511 -5.29 27.22 -5.90
C VAL A 511 -5.32 28.58 -5.18
N GLU A 512 -6.50 29.07 -4.77
CA GLU A 512 -6.61 30.34 -4.04
C GLU A 512 -5.93 30.25 -2.67
N ILE A 513 -6.22 29.20 -1.90
CA ILE A 513 -5.64 28.98 -0.56
C ILE A 513 -4.12 28.86 -0.65
N GLU A 514 -3.62 28.03 -1.57
CA GLU A 514 -2.16 27.79 -1.74
C GLU A 514 -1.44 29.06 -2.25
N SER A 515 -2.07 29.83 -3.13
CA SER A 515 -1.49 31.08 -3.65
C SER A 515 -1.44 32.19 -2.59
N ASN A 516 -2.44 32.27 -1.72
CA ASN A 516 -2.46 33.22 -0.61
C ASN A 516 -1.44 32.84 0.48
N GLY A 517 -1.22 31.53 0.68
CA GLY A 517 -0.33 30.98 1.67
C GLY A 517 -0.74 31.32 3.10
N VAL A 518 0.15 31.05 4.04
CA VAL A 518 0.00 31.36 5.46
C VAL A 518 1.14 32.26 5.88
N LYS A 519 0.80 33.42 6.49
CA LYS A 519 1.83 34.32 7.03
C LYS A 519 2.48 33.70 8.25
N LEU A 520 3.80 33.56 8.20
CA LEU A 520 4.62 33.06 9.30
C LEU A 520 5.44 34.23 9.87
N ASP A 521 5.42 34.37 11.21
CA ASP A 521 6.31 35.27 11.91
C ASP A 521 7.65 34.58 12.18
N SER A 522 8.53 34.62 11.20
CA SER A 522 9.86 33.99 11.29
C SER A 522 10.71 34.57 12.40
N GLN A 523 10.51 35.86 12.76
CA GLN A 523 11.29 36.52 13.78
C GLN A 523 10.91 36.05 15.19
N ALA A 524 9.60 35.85 15.42
CA ALA A 524 9.10 35.23 16.64
C ALA A 524 9.60 33.77 16.79
N LEU A 525 9.64 33.00 15.69
CA LEU A 525 10.16 31.64 15.72
C LEU A 525 11.68 31.61 16.00
N VAL A 526 12.47 32.52 15.45
CA VAL A 526 13.91 32.62 15.75
C VAL A 526 14.14 32.94 17.24
N SER A 527 13.35 33.87 17.81
CA SER A 527 13.41 34.17 19.24
C SER A 527 13.06 32.95 20.07
N PHE A 528 11.96 32.29 19.72
CA PHE A 528 11.50 31.09 20.42
C PHE A 528 12.48 29.91 20.27
N SER A 529 13.14 29.77 19.13
CA SER A 529 14.25 28.81 18.96
C SER A 529 15.40 29.04 19.92
N SER A 530 15.72 30.32 20.19
CA SER A 530 16.74 30.67 21.18
C SER A 530 16.32 30.30 22.61
N ASP A 531 15.08 30.62 22.99
CA ASP A 531 14.54 30.27 24.30
C ASP A 531 14.54 28.75 24.53
N LEU A 532 14.10 27.98 23.51
CA LEU A 532 14.13 26.53 23.57
C LEU A 532 15.55 25.95 23.62
N LYS A 533 16.51 26.61 23.01
CA LYS A 533 17.93 26.21 23.10
C LYS A 533 18.45 26.34 24.52
N ASP A 534 18.14 27.46 25.20
CA ASP A 534 18.54 27.71 26.58
C ASP A 534 17.85 26.71 27.52
N GLU A 535 16.57 26.44 27.32
CA GLU A 535 15.83 25.42 28.07
C GLU A 535 16.42 24.00 27.87
N LEU A 536 16.80 23.64 26.64
CA LEU A 536 17.47 22.36 26.35
C LEU A 536 18.81 22.26 27.05
N PHE A 537 19.58 23.33 27.09
CA PHE A 537 20.86 23.37 27.78
C PHE A 537 20.70 23.15 29.30
N ASP A 538 19.70 23.79 29.90
CA ASP A 538 19.41 23.63 31.35
C ASP A 538 18.98 22.17 31.63
N LYS A 539 18.10 21.60 30.82
CA LYS A 539 17.66 20.19 30.97
C LYS A 539 18.79 19.20 30.73
N GLU A 540 19.65 19.43 29.74
CA GLU A 540 20.85 18.62 29.49
C GLU A 540 21.81 18.66 30.67
N THR A 541 22.04 19.83 31.23
CA THR A 541 22.89 20.03 32.42
C THR A 541 22.32 19.27 33.62
N GLU A 542 21.02 19.33 33.85
CA GLU A 542 20.36 18.60 34.93
C GLU A 542 20.39 17.10 34.70
N ILE A 543 20.21 16.60 33.47
CA ILE A 543 20.34 15.18 33.13
C ILE A 543 21.76 14.69 33.44
N TYR A 544 22.81 15.45 33.07
CA TYR A 544 24.20 15.08 33.36
C TYR A 544 24.48 15.10 34.86
N ARG A 545 23.92 16.07 35.59
CA ARG A 545 24.02 16.12 37.06
C ARG A 545 23.42 14.88 37.71
N LEU A 546 22.21 14.46 37.28
CA LEU A 546 21.51 13.29 37.79
C LEU A 546 22.22 11.99 37.38
N ALA A 547 22.76 11.93 36.17
CA ALA A 547 23.54 10.80 35.68
C ALA A 547 24.95 10.71 36.30
N ARG A 548 25.46 11.79 36.88
CA ARG A 548 26.83 11.96 37.37
C ARG A 548 27.92 11.77 36.30
N MET A 549 27.56 11.92 35.04
CA MET A 549 28.45 11.79 33.89
C MET A 549 27.84 12.46 32.65
N GLN A 550 28.71 12.85 31.73
CA GLN A 550 28.29 13.31 30.40
C GLN A 550 28.22 12.13 29.42
N PHE A 551 27.23 12.13 28.57
CA PHE A 551 27.01 11.13 27.53
C PHE A 551 26.17 11.73 26.42
N ASN A 552 26.08 11.04 25.26
CA ASN A 552 25.20 11.49 24.20
C ASN A 552 23.75 11.03 24.51
N ILE A 553 22.90 12.00 24.93
CA ILE A 553 21.49 11.77 25.28
C ILE A 553 20.69 11.25 24.08
N ASP A 554 21.11 11.57 22.84
CA ASP A 554 20.47 11.11 21.62
C ASP A 554 20.88 9.72 21.18
N SER A 555 21.90 9.15 21.80
CA SER A 555 22.30 7.79 21.53
C SER A 555 21.47 6.83 22.40
N PRO A 556 20.50 6.08 21.85
CA PRO A 556 19.71 5.12 22.63
C PRO A 556 20.58 4.07 23.33
N LYS A 557 21.75 3.78 22.76
CA LYS A 557 22.72 2.85 23.34
C LYS A 557 23.33 3.44 24.61
N GLN A 558 23.95 4.63 24.53
CA GLN A 558 24.59 5.27 25.69
C GLN A 558 23.55 5.61 26.76
N LEU A 559 22.38 6.12 26.36
CA LEU A 559 21.31 6.39 27.31
C LEU A 559 20.86 5.11 28.04
N GLY A 560 20.72 3.99 27.32
CA GLY A 560 20.37 2.71 27.94
C GLY A 560 21.42 2.22 28.93
N GLU A 561 22.70 2.32 28.58
CA GLU A 561 23.83 1.98 29.46
C GLU A 561 23.83 2.85 30.74
N VAL A 562 23.60 4.17 30.60
CA VAL A 562 23.50 5.08 31.76
C VAL A 562 22.33 4.74 32.67
N LEU A 563 21.13 4.53 32.12
CA LEU A 563 19.93 4.28 32.90
C LEU A 563 19.96 2.92 33.61
N PHE A 564 20.45 1.88 32.93
CA PHE A 564 20.27 0.50 33.41
C PHE A 564 21.56 -0.17 33.91
N ASP A 565 22.73 0.17 33.38
CA ASP A 565 23.98 -0.40 33.87
C ASP A 565 24.62 0.48 34.97
N HIS A 566 24.62 1.83 34.76
CA HIS A 566 25.23 2.76 35.69
C HIS A 566 24.29 3.13 36.86
N LEU A 567 23.09 3.63 36.56
CA LEU A 567 22.12 4.07 37.58
C LEU A 567 21.23 2.95 38.11
N LYS A 568 21.14 1.82 37.41
CA LYS A 568 20.37 0.62 37.77
C LYS A 568 18.90 0.91 38.11
N LEU A 569 18.23 1.73 37.26
CA LEU A 569 16.88 2.21 37.52
C LEU A 569 15.79 1.12 37.40
N ALA A 570 16.11 -0.07 36.90
CA ALA A 570 15.21 -1.20 36.84
C ALA A 570 15.98 -2.51 37.05
N GLU A 571 15.37 -3.47 37.74
CA GLU A 571 15.98 -4.80 37.99
C GLU A 571 16.03 -5.66 36.71
N SER A 572 15.03 -5.54 35.82
CA SER A 572 14.94 -6.29 34.57
C SER A 572 14.55 -5.36 33.41
N PRO A 573 15.51 -4.56 32.89
CA PRO A 573 15.22 -3.61 31.83
C PRO A 573 14.93 -4.32 30.50
N ARG A 574 13.91 -3.84 29.77
CA ARG A 574 13.53 -4.38 28.47
C ARG A 574 14.61 -4.10 27.41
N LYS A 575 14.92 -5.11 26.59
CA LYS A 575 15.85 -4.99 25.47
C LYS A 575 15.12 -5.14 24.13
N THR A 576 15.75 -4.59 23.10
CA THR A 576 15.34 -4.80 21.69
C THR A 576 15.77 -6.21 21.23
N LYS A 577 15.29 -6.64 20.06
CA LYS A 577 15.74 -7.93 19.45
C LYS A 577 17.25 -8.00 19.22
N THR A 578 17.92 -6.84 19.13
CA THR A 578 19.39 -6.71 18.97
C THR A 578 20.15 -6.63 20.28
N GLY A 579 19.48 -6.85 21.43
CA GLY A 579 20.11 -6.83 22.75
C GLY A 579 20.31 -5.43 23.36
N GLN A 580 19.94 -4.35 22.69
CA GLN A 580 20.05 -2.99 23.17
C GLN A 580 18.89 -2.65 24.12
N TYR A 581 19.14 -1.87 25.16
CA TYR A 581 18.09 -1.41 26.07
C TYR A 581 17.06 -0.54 25.36
N LYS A 582 15.77 -0.75 25.67
CA LYS A 582 14.70 0.13 25.21
C LYS A 582 14.66 1.38 26.07
N THR A 583 14.71 2.53 25.41
CA THR A 583 14.62 3.85 26.06
C THR A 583 13.52 4.70 25.43
N ASP A 584 12.45 4.04 24.91
CA ASP A 584 11.30 4.73 24.33
C ASP A 584 10.48 5.49 25.40
N ALA A 585 9.54 6.31 24.94
CA ALA A 585 8.71 7.13 25.83
C ALA A 585 8.00 6.30 26.90
N LYS A 586 7.45 5.13 26.52
CA LYS A 586 6.73 4.24 27.45
C LYS A 586 7.62 3.71 28.59
N VAL A 587 8.88 3.43 28.27
CA VAL A 587 9.85 3.00 29.31
C VAL A 587 10.18 4.17 30.24
N LEU A 588 10.46 5.34 29.68
CA LEU A 588 10.75 6.54 30.52
C LEU A 588 9.54 6.95 31.36
N GLU A 589 8.33 6.93 30.81
CA GLU A 589 7.08 7.20 31.54
C GLU A 589 6.88 6.23 32.72
N SER A 590 7.25 4.97 32.56
CA SER A 590 7.18 4.00 33.65
C SER A 590 8.20 4.24 34.77
N LEU A 591 9.33 4.89 34.46
CA LEU A 591 10.40 5.21 35.40
C LEU A 591 10.22 6.59 36.05
N ALA A 592 9.59 7.54 35.37
CA ALA A 592 9.45 8.93 35.78
C ALA A 592 8.85 9.13 37.19
N PRO A 593 7.83 8.37 37.65
CA PRO A 593 7.30 8.53 39.00
C PRO A 593 8.32 8.34 40.13
N ASN A 594 9.35 7.51 39.90
CA ASN A 594 10.34 7.15 40.89
C ASN A 594 11.74 7.72 40.62
N HIS A 595 11.97 8.25 39.42
CA HIS A 595 13.31 8.67 38.97
C HIS A 595 13.28 10.00 38.23
N GLN A 596 13.76 11.05 38.86
CA GLN A 596 13.79 12.42 38.31
C GLN A 596 14.50 12.50 36.95
N ILE A 597 15.55 11.72 36.72
CA ILE A 597 16.25 11.69 35.43
C ILE A 597 15.32 11.22 34.28
N ALA A 598 14.42 10.28 34.52
CA ALA A 598 13.48 9.83 33.50
C ALA A 598 12.46 10.92 33.14
N GLN A 599 12.02 11.70 34.14
CA GLN A 599 11.16 12.86 33.92
C GLN A 599 11.89 13.92 33.08
N GLN A 600 13.14 14.28 33.44
CA GLN A 600 13.94 15.26 32.69
C GLN A 600 14.23 14.80 31.26
N LEU A 601 14.43 13.52 31.03
CA LEU A 601 14.60 12.96 29.68
C LEU A 601 13.33 13.07 28.82
N LEU A 602 12.15 12.86 29.39
CA LEU A 602 10.87 13.06 28.68
C LEU A 602 10.69 14.52 28.29
N GLU A 603 10.89 15.45 29.22
CA GLU A 603 10.79 16.89 28.97
C GLU A 603 11.84 17.35 27.94
N PHE A 604 13.09 16.91 28.06
CA PHE A 604 14.15 17.21 27.09
C PHE A 604 13.76 16.78 25.67
N ARG A 605 13.21 15.56 25.52
CA ARG A 605 12.78 15.06 24.21
C ARG A 605 11.60 15.83 23.64
N GLU A 606 10.67 16.26 24.48
CA GLU A 606 9.52 17.07 24.06
C GLU A 606 9.97 18.43 23.53
N VAL A 607 10.77 19.15 24.31
CA VAL A 607 11.33 20.46 23.92
C VAL A 607 12.18 20.35 22.66
N ARG A 608 13.01 19.31 22.57
CA ARG A 608 13.85 19.05 21.40
C ARG A 608 13.04 18.75 20.15
N ARG A 609 11.98 17.96 20.26
CA ARG A 609 11.07 17.67 19.14
C ARG A 609 10.38 18.96 18.68
N LEU A 610 9.88 19.75 19.62
CA LEU A 610 9.26 21.05 19.32
C LEU A 610 10.23 21.95 18.55
N LYS A 611 11.45 22.10 19.06
CA LYS A 611 12.49 22.91 18.42
C LYS A 611 12.83 22.40 17.02
N ASN A 612 13.29 21.16 16.91
CA ASN A 612 13.88 20.65 15.66
C ASN A 612 12.84 20.35 14.58
N THR A 613 11.62 19.90 14.96
CA THR A 613 10.60 19.49 13.99
C THR A 613 9.74 20.65 13.51
N TYR A 614 9.51 21.64 14.37
CA TYR A 614 8.58 22.74 14.06
C TYR A 614 9.29 24.09 14.04
N VAL A 615 9.90 24.50 15.14
CA VAL A 615 10.36 25.89 15.29
C VAL A 615 11.52 26.22 14.34
N ASP A 616 12.48 25.32 14.17
CA ASP A 616 13.64 25.53 13.29
C ASP A 616 13.33 25.22 11.81
N THR A 617 12.28 24.45 11.56
CA THR A 617 11.99 23.94 10.20
C THR A 617 10.96 24.80 9.47
N LEU A 618 10.05 25.46 10.20
CA LEU A 618 8.98 26.27 9.59
C LEU A 618 9.47 27.56 8.93
N PRO A 619 10.47 28.32 9.46
CA PRO A 619 10.99 29.52 8.78
C PRO A 619 11.65 29.21 7.46
#